data_93961265b5eb3f973e249ffac022365e
#
_entry.id   93961265b5eb3f973e249ffac022365e
#
_cell.length_a   1.000
_cell.length_b   1.000
_cell.length_c   1.000
_cell.angle_alpha   90.00
_cell.angle_beta   90.00
_cell.angle_gamma   90.00
#
_symmetry.space_group_name_H-M   'P 1'
#
loop_
_entity.id
_entity.type
_entity.pdbx_description
1 polymer ?
#
loop_
_entity_poly.entity_id
_entity_poly.type
_entity_poly.pdbx_seq_one_letter_code
_entity_poly.pdbx_strand_id
1 'polypeptide(L)'
;EPAARVMERGPAGVMMTPPTGLRTEEELFGYFAAVFQQIGDVPTVLQDFPFSSGTWMSVPSILTLIERHPQIKLLKEEDLPSITKITKLREGRGRRIAIMTGNNGMFLPLEMGRGVDGPMSGFSHPEMLSGVYDLCVQGKFDAANDLFDRYLPLLSYENQSQWGVAVRKEILRQRGAIACAAMRSPGPKLTAAEHGEIEFLLGRLRRSLAQAC
;
A
#
# COMPACT_ATOMS: atom_id res chain seq x y z
N GLU A 1 19.18 -4.85 -15.92
CA GLU A 1 20.08 -3.71 -15.63
C GLU A 1 19.56 -2.75 -14.53
N PRO A 2 18.33 -2.19 -14.55
CA PRO A 2 17.92 -1.25 -13.50
C PRO A 2 17.92 -1.85 -12.10
N ALA A 3 17.42 -3.09 -11.93
CA ALA A 3 17.39 -3.77 -10.64
C ALA A 3 18.81 -4.01 -10.07
N ALA A 4 19.75 -4.46 -10.90
CA ALA A 4 21.14 -4.65 -10.49
C ALA A 4 21.77 -3.35 -9.96
N ARG A 5 21.60 -2.24 -10.70
CA ARG A 5 22.08 -0.92 -10.28
C ARG A 5 21.45 -0.42 -8.98
N VAL A 6 20.17 -0.75 -8.75
CA VAL A 6 19.48 -0.43 -7.49
C VAL A 6 20.08 -1.25 -6.36
N MET A 7 20.29 -2.57 -6.58
CA MET A 7 20.85 -3.47 -5.57
C MET A 7 22.29 -3.10 -5.15
N GLU A 8 23.08 -2.47 -6.01
CA GLU A 8 24.39 -1.90 -5.64
C GLU A 8 24.33 -0.86 -4.50
N ARG A 9 23.15 -0.27 -4.27
CA ARG A 9 22.92 0.69 -3.18
C ARG A 9 22.51 0.02 -1.86
N GLY A 10 22.43 -1.30 -1.81
CA GLY A 10 22.18 -2.09 -0.61
C GLY A 10 20.72 -2.10 -0.11
N PRO A 11 19.66 -1.96 -0.95
CA PRO A 11 18.31 -2.18 -0.49
C PRO A 11 18.08 -3.66 -0.14
N ALA A 12 17.06 -3.94 0.69
CA ALA A 12 16.69 -5.31 1.06
C ALA A 12 16.08 -6.11 -0.09
N GLY A 13 15.61 -5.45 -1.14
CA GLY A 13 14.99 -6.07 -2.31
C GLY A 13 14.36 -5.03 -3.24
N VAL A 14 13.59 -5.51 -4.21
CA VAL A 14 12.86 -4.67 -5.17
C VAL A 14 11.36 -4.95 -5.11
N MET A 15 10.56 -3.95 -5.44
CA MET A 15 9.12 -4.12 -5.65
C MET A 15 8.82 -4.12 -7.15
N MET A 16 8.01 -5.08 -7.58
CA MET A 16 7.62 -5.25 -8.98
C MET A 16 6.13 -5.39 -9.12
N THR A 17 5.58 -4.73 -10.12
CA THR A 17 4.20 -4.87 -10.59
C THR A 17 4.21 -5.40 -12.02
N PRO A 18 3.19 -6.16 -12.46
CA PRO A 18 3.08 -6.53 -13.87
C PRO A 18 2.93 -5.26 -14.73
N PRO A 19 3.48 -5.23 -15.94
CA PRO A 19 3.28 -4.12 -16.87
C PRO A 19 1.84 -4.08 -17.38
N THR A 20 1.45 -2.97 -17.95
CA THR A 20 0.18 -2.85 -18.69
C THR A 20 0.19 -3.74 -19.92
N GLY A 21 -0.99 -4.31 -20.24
CA GLY A 21 -1.21 -5.00 -21.50
C GLY A 21 -1.09 -6.51 -21.47
N LEU A 22 -0.74 -7.12 -20.34
CA LEU A 22 -0.82 -8.58 -20.19
C LEU A 22 -2.29 -8.99 -20.09
N ARG A 23 -2.72 -9.89 -20.96
CA ARG A 23 -4.13 -10.28 -21.11
C ARG A 23 -4.40 -11.73 -20.71
N THR A 24 -3.36 -12.56 -20.71
CA THR A 24 -3.47 -13.98 -20.40
C THR A 24 -2.55 -14.38 -19.23
N GLU A 25 -2.86 -15.48 -18.57
CA GLU A 25 -1.99 -16.02 -17.52
C GLU A 25 -0.63 -16.48 -18.10
N GLU A 26 -0.61 -16.95 -19.35
CA GLU A 26 0.62 -17.34 -20.02
C GLU A 26 1.57 -16.14 -20.20
N GLU A 27 1.03 -15.00 -20.66
CA GLU A 27 1.80 -13.75 -20.77
C GLU A 27 2.31 -13.28 -19.41
N LEU A 28 1.46 -13.36 -18.36
CA LEU A 28 1.83 -13.00 -17.00
C LEU A 28 2.98 -13.87 -16.49
N PHE A 29 2.87 -15.18 -16.60
CA PHE A 29 3.90 -16.11 -16.15
C PHE A 29 5.18 -15.98 -16.98
N GLY A 30 5.08 -15.81 -18.29
CA GLY A 30 6.21 -15.58 -19.19
C GLY A 30 6.98 -14.31 -18.82
N TYR A 31 6.25 -13.21 -18.54
CA TYR A 31 6.86 -11.96 -18.08
C TYR A 31 7.67 -12.14 -16.78
N PHE A 32 7.06 -12.70 -15.75
CA PHE A 32 7.76 -12.89 -14.47
C PHE A 32 8.91 -13.87 -14.57
N ALA A 33 8.78 -14.96 -15.36
CA ALA A 33 9.87 -15.88 -15.61
C ALA A 33 11.09 -15.18 -16.25
N ALA A 34 10.87 -14.36 -17.28
CA ALA A 34 11.93 -13.59 -17.92
C ALA A 34 12.57 -12.57 -16.97
N VAL A 35 11.76 -11.88 -16.15
CA VAL A 35 12.28 -10.93 -15.16
C VAL A 35 13.14 -11.63 -14.12
N PHE A 36 12.68 -12.72 -13.51
CA PHE A 36 13.42 -13.44 -12.48
C PHE A 36 14.68 -14.12 -13.04
N GLN A 37 14.67 -14.54 -14.31
CA GLN A 37 15.88 -14.99 -14.99
C GLN A 37 16.96 -13.91 -15.05
N GLN A 38 16.57 -12.67 -15.23
CA GLN A 38 17.50 -11.53 -15.34
C GLN A 38 17.98 -10.97 -13.99
N ILE A 39 17.10 -10.95 -12.96
CA ILE A 39 17.45 -10.37 -11.66
C ILE A 39 18.02 -11.41 -10.68
N GLY A 40 17.92 -12.72 -10.99
CA GLY A 40 18.41 -13.79 -10.12
C GLY A 40 17.69 -13.87 -8.80
N ASP A 41 18.42 -14.06 -7.71
CA ASP A 41 17.89 -14.30 -6.36
C ASP A 41 17.55 -13.01 -5.57
N VAL A 42 17.34 -11.89 -6.26
CA VAL A 42 16.96 -10.62 -5.61
C VAL A 42 15.62 -10.76 -4.89
N PRO A 43 15.54 -10.52 -3.57
CA PRO A 43 14.29 -10.55 -2.84
C PRO A 43 13.28 -9.57 -3.44
N THR A 44 12.04 -10.04 -3.65
CA THR A 44 11.05 -9.29 -4.41
C THR A 44 9.75 -9.17 -3.64
N VAL A 45 9.19 -7.96 -3.65
CA VAL A 45 7.80 -7.68 -3.34
C VAL A 45 7.00 -7.74 -4.64
N LEU A 46 6.06 -8.67 -4.74
CA LEU A 46 5.07 -8.68 -5.81
C LEU A 46 3.96 -7.67 -5.48
N GLN A 47 3.73 -6.68 -6.33
CA GLN A 47 2.66 -5.72 -6.14
C GLN A 47 1.46 -6.07 -7.03
N ASP A 48 0.31 -6.26 -6.40
CA ASP A 48 -0.98 -6.45 -7.06
C ASP A 48 -1.80 -5.16 -6.96
N PHE A 49 -1.61 -4.29 -7.95
CA PHE A 49 -2.29 -3.00 -8.02
C PHE A 49 -2.84 -2.76 -9.44
N PRO A 50 -3.94 -3.46 -9.81
CA PRO A 50 -4.47 -3.44 -11.18
C PRO A 50 -4.94 -2.06 -11.63
N PHE A 51 -5.41 -1.19 -10.73
CA PHE A 51 -5.78 0.19 -11.08
C PHE A 51 -4.59 1.02 -11.61
N SER A 52 -3.37 0.67 -11.25
CA SER A 52 -2.15 1.32 -11.76
C SER A 52 -1.54 0.55 -12.92
N SER A 53 -1.43 -0.78 -12.80
CA SER A 53 -0.78 -1.62 -13.80
C SER A 53 -1.67 -1.95 -15.01
N GLY A 54 -3.00 -1.89 -14.86
CA GLY A 54 -3.95 -2.37 -15.88
C GLY A 54 -3.98 -3.89 -16.06
N THR A 55 -3.26 -4.63 -15.21
CA THR A 55 -3.21 -6.10 -15.24
C THR A 55 -3.76 -6.66 -13.95
N TRP A 56 -4.83 -7.45 -14.04
CA TRP A 56 -5.47 -8.14 -12.91
C TRP A 56 -4.87 -9.52 -12.74
N MET A 57 -4.43 -9.83 -11.53
CA MET A 57 -3.94 -11.16 -11.18
C MET A 57 -5.00 -11.90 -10.37
N SER A 58 -5.38 -13.10 -10.83
CA SER A 58 -6.26 -13.97 -10.05
C SER A 58 -5.55 -14.55 -8.82
N VAL A 59 -6.29 -14.97 -7.81
CA VAL A 59 -5.70 -15.66 -6.64
C VAL A 59 -4.89 -16.89 -7.07
N PRO A 60 -5.39 -17.78 -7.95
CA PRO A 60 -4.57 -18.89 -8.48
C PRO A 60 -3.28 -18.43 -9.17
N SER A 61 -3.34 -17.36 -9.97
CA SER A 61 -2.15 -16.84 -10.65
C SER A 61 -1.11 -16.31 -9.66
N ILE A 62 -1.53 -15.57 -8.62
CA ILE A 62 -0.64 -15.07 -7.56
C ILE A 62 0.01 -16.25 -6.81
N LEU A 63 -0.78 -17.24 -6.39
CA LEU A 63 -0.26 -18.42 -5.70
C LEU A 63 0.73 -19.20 -6.59
N THR A 64 0.43 -19.33 -7.88
CA THR A 64 1.33 -19.97 -8.84
C THR A 64 2.66 -19.21 -8.99
N LEU A 65 2.61 -17.88 -9.07
CA LEU A 65 3.82 -17.05 -9.11
C LEU A 65 4.67 -17.23 -7.85
N ILE A 66 4.03 -17.22 -6.66
CA ILE A 66 4.70 -17.42 -5.38
C ILE A 66 5.42 -18.78 -5.35
N GLU A 67 4.79 -19.85 -5.81
CA GLU A 67 5.39 -21.18 -5.82
C GLU A 67 6.54 -21.29 -6.83
N ARG A 68 6.38 -20.75 -8.04
CA ARG A 68 7.39 -20.81 -9.10
C ARG A 68 8.63 -19.96 -8.80
N HIS A 69 8.47 -18.88 -8.02
CA HIS A 69 9.51 -17.89 -7.83
C HIS A 69 9.79 -17.65 -6.33
N PRO A 70 10.76 -18.41 -5.75
CA PRO A 70 11.12 -18.28 -4.33
C PRO A 70 11.69 -16.91 -3.96
N GLN A 71 12.07 -16.08 -4.93
CA GLN A 71 12.47 -14.69 -4.75
C GLN A 71 11.32 -13.81 -4.27
N ILE A 72 10.05 -14.15 -4.58
CA ILE A 72 8.89 -13.43 -4.07
C ILE A 72 8.77 -13.71 -2.56
N LYS A 73 9.10 -12.71 -1.74
CA LYS A 73 9.08 -12.79 -0.28
C LYS A 73 7.85 -12.15 0.34
N LEU A 74 7.22 -11.24 -0.41
CA LEU A 74 6.10 -10.45 0.05
C LEU A 74 5.15 -10.13 -1.10
N LEU A 75 3.85 -10.14 -0.82
CA LEU A 75 2.80 -9.61 -1.69
C LEU A 75 2.33 -8.27 -1.12
N LYS A 76 2.31 -7.22 -1.92
CA LYS A 76 1.60 -5.98 -1.62
C LYS A 76 0.26 -6.03 -2.32
N GLU A 77 -0.81 -6.21 -1.54
CA GLU A 77 -2.17 -6.39 -2.04
C GLU A 77 -2.91 -5.05 -2.07
N GLU A 78 -3.34 -4.64 -3.26
CA GLU A 78 -4.04 -3.37 -3.50
C GLU A 78 -5.22 -3.52 -4.47
N ASP A 79 -5.56 -4.77 -4.87
CA ASP A 79 -6.74 -5.04 -5.71
C ASP A 79 -8.02 -5.03 -4.88
N LEU A 80 -9.01 -4.25 -5.31
CA LEU A 80 -10.29 -4.14 -4.60
C LEU A 80 -11.35 -5.08 -5.21
N PRO A 81 -12.12 -5.77 -4.38
CA PRO A 81 -12.19 -5.71 -2.91
C PRO A 81 -11.09 -6.56 -2.23
N SER A 82 -10.13 -5.90 -1.60
CA SER A 82 -8.93 -6.51 -1.02
C SER A 82 -9.26 -7.54 0.08
N ILE A 83 -10.23 -7.24 0.95
CA ILE A 83 -10.61 -8.06 2.10
C ILE A 83 -10.93 -9.51 1.68
N THR A 84 -11.76 -9.67 0.64
CA THR A 84 -12.14 -10.99 0.11
C THR A 84 -10.94 -11.69 -0.55
N LYS A 85 -10.12 -10.95 -1.29
CA LYS A 85 -8.95 -11.49 -1.97
C LYS A 85 -7.90 -11.96 -0.98
N ILE A 86 -7.62 -11.19 0.08
CA ILE A 86 -6.73 -11.56 1.18
C ILE A 86 -7.18 -12.88 1.83
N THR A 87 -8.47 -13.01 2.15
CA THR A 87 -9.00 -14.26 2.70
C THR A 87 -8.68 -15.46 1.81
N LYS A 88 -8.99 -15.37 0.51
CA LYS A 88 -8.72 -16.44 -0.44
C LYS A 88 -7.22 -16.75 -0.60
N LEU A 89 -6.37 -15.73 -0.54
CA LEU A 89 -4.92 -15.90 -0.56
C LEU A 89 -4.42 -16.65 0.68
N ARG A 90 -4.98 -16.36 1.85
CA ARG A 90 -4.64 -17.02 3.11
C ARG A 90 -5.15 -18.47 3.21
N GLU A 91 -6.31 -18.74 2.62
CA GLU A 91 -6.88 -20.09 2.51
C GLU A 91 -6.19 -20.93 1.45
N GLY A 92 -5.49 -20.29 0.51
CA GLY A 92 -4.76 -20.95 -0.57
C GLY A 92 -3.67 -21.89 -0.05
N ARG A 93 -3.48 -23.01 -0.76
CA ARG A 93 -2.37 -23.94 -0.48
C ARG A 93 -1.07 -23.41 -1.09
N GLY A 94 0.04 -23.72 -0.45
CA GLY A 94 1.37 -23.39 -0.95
C GLY A 94 2.24 -22.67 0.07
N ARG A 95 3.33 -22.09 -0.43
CA ARG A 95 4.30 -21.37 0.41
C ARG A 95 3.69 -20.10 1.01
N ARG A 96 3.70 -19.99 2.34
CA ARG A 96 3.28 -18.76 3.02
C ARG A 96 4.33 -17.66 2.83
N ILE A 97 3.88 -16.51 2.39
CA ILE A 97 4.67 -15.27 2.36
C ILE A 97 3.97 -14.17 3.15
N ALA A 98 4.67 -13.08 3.45
CA ALA A 98 4.04 -11.90 4.01
C ALA A 98 3.06 -11.26 3.01
N ILE A 99 1.88 -10.84 3.48
CA ILE A 99 0.94 -10.02 2.72
C ILE A 99 0.84 -8.67 3.42
N MET A 100 1.17 -7.61 2.70
CA MET A 100 1.04 -6.23 3.17
C MET A 100 -0.10 -5.54 2.42
N THR A 101 -0.85 -4.70 3.11
CA THR A 101 -1.89 -3.90 2.45
C THR A 101 -1.36 -2.54 2.02
N GLY A 102 -1.87 -2.04 0.89
CA GLY A 102 -1.60 -0.70 0.39
C GLY A 102 -2.80 0.25 0.52
N ASN A 103 -3.22 0.89 -0.56
CA ASN A 103 -4.40 1.78 -0.63
C ASN A 103 -4.48 2.79 0.53
N ASN A 104 -3.34 3.37 0.91
CA ASN A 104 -3.17 4.26 2.07
C ASN A 104 -3.60 3.64 3.42
N GLY A 105 -3.82 2.32 3.48
CA GLY A 105 -4.35 1.65 4.66
C GLY A 105 -5.85 1.85 4.88
N MET A 106 -6.61 2.18 3.81
CA MET A 106 -8.03 2.52 3.85
C MET A 106 -8.90 1.45 4.54
N PHE A 107 -8.48 0.20 4.54
CA PHE A 107 -9.22 -0.91 5.13
C PHE A 107 -8.40 -1.65 6.19
N LEU A 108 -7.33 -1.03 6.72
CA LEU A 108 -6.31 -1.69 7.53
C LEU A 108 -6.87 -2.53 8.69
N PRO A 109 -7.80 -2.06 9.56
CA PRO A 109 -8.30 -2.90 10.65
C PRO A 109 -8.98 -4.18 10.16
N LEU A 110 -9.76 -4.08 9.09
CA LEU A 110 -10.48 -5.22 8.50
C LEU A 110 -9.52 -6.19 7.81
N GLU A 111 -8.52 -5.67 7.12
CA GLU A 111 -7.49 -6.46 6.44
C GLU A 111 -6.59 -7.18 7.45
N MET A 112 -6.25 -6.55 8.58
CA MET A 112 -5.58 -7.19 9.71
C MET A 112 -6.40 -8.37 10.26
N GLY A 113 -7.71 -8.19 10.39
CA GLY A 113 -8.64 -9.27 10.76
C GLY A 113 -8.70 -10.42 9.75
N ARG A 114 -8.27 -10.22 8.51
CA ARG A 114 -8.17 -11.24 7.46
C ARG A 114 -6.76 -11.82 7.31
N GLY A 115 -5.83 -11.39 8.15
CA GLY A 115 -4.50 -11.98 8.26
C GLY A 115 -3.44 -11.35 7.37
N VAL A 116 -3.52 -10.05 7.03
CA VAL A 116 -2.36 -9.33 6.51
C VAL A 116 -1.30 -9.19 7.62
N ASP A 117 -0.05 -9.11 7.22
CA ASP A 117 1.08 -9.01 8.15
C ASP A 117 1.42 -7.55 8.47
N GLY A 118 0.75 -6.58 7.85
CA GLY A 118 0.87 -5.16 8.17
C GLY A 118 0.62 -4.23 6.99
N PRO A 119 0.71 -2.91 7.19
CA PRO A 119 0.58 -1.92 6.13
C PRO A 119 1.91 -1.66 5.40
N MET A 120 1.86 -1.51 4.08
CA MET A 120 2.92 -0.92 3.25
C MET A 120 2.31 0.25 2.49
N SER A 121 2.17 1.38 3.15
CA SER A 121 1.34 2.46 2.67
C SER A 121 1.94 3.84 2.94
N GLY A 122 1.41 4.86 2.29
CA GLY A 122 1.96 6.19 2.26
C GLY A 122 1.06 7.28 2.85
N PHE A 123 0.22 6.99 3.83
CA PHE A 123 -0.61 7.98 4.51
C PHE A 123 0.22 9.06 5.23
N SER A 124 -0.27 10.30 5.27
CA SER A 124 0.43 11.45 5.88
C SER A 124 0.59 11.36 7.40
N HIS A 125 -0.10 10.42 8.05
CA HIS A 125 -0.03 10.14 9.48
C HIS A 125 0.37 8.66 9.70
N PRO A 126 1.64 8.29 9.46
CA PRO A 126 2.09 6.90 9.59
C PRO A 126 1.94 6.36 11.02
N GLU A 127 1.92 7.22 12.03
CA GLU A 127 1.65 6.85 13.42
C GLU A 127 0.27 6.22 13.61
N MET A 128 -0.73 6.61 12.81
CA MET A 128 -2.03 5.94 12.83
C MET A 128 -1.91 4.51 12.32
N LEU A 129 -1.22 4.31 11.20
CA LEU A 129 -1.05 2.97 10.63
C LEU A 129 -0.29 2.04 11.59
N SER A 130 0.78 2.55 12.23
CA SER A 130 1.52 1.80 13.25
C SER A 130 0.67 1.49 14.47
N GLY A 131 -0.08 2.47 14.98
CA GLY A 131 -0.95 2.30 16.14
C GLY A 131 -2.07 1.28 15.90
N VAL A 132 -2.71 1.32 14.73
CA VAL A 132 -3.72 0.33 14.33
C VAL A 132 -3.09 -1.06 14.23
N TYR A 133 -1.93 -1.18 13.59
CA TYR A 133 -1.20 -2.43 13.49
C TYR A 133 -0.90 -3.01 14.88
N ASP A 134 -0.31 -2.22 15.78
CA ASP A 134 0.05 -2.64 17.12
C ASP A 134 -1.15 -3.10 17.94
N LEU A 135 -2.27 -2.41 17.85
CA LEU A 135 -3.52 -2.79 18.51
C LEU A 135 -4.10 -4.09 17.94
N CYS A 136 -4.09 -4.26 16.63
CA CYS A 136 -4.55 -5.50 16.00
C CYS A 136 -3.68 -6.71 16.39
N VAL A 137 -2.36 -6.56 16.42
CA VAL A 137 -1.43 -7.62 16.86
C VAL A 137 -1.67 -8.01 18.31
N GLN A 138 -2.10 -7.07 19.17
CA GLN A 138 -2.50 -7.32 20.55
C GLN A 138 -3.91 -7.92 20.69
N GLY A 139 -4.65 -8.12 19.60
CA GLY A 139 -6.03 -8.58 19.60
C GLY A 139 -7.07 -7.52 20.02
N LYS A 140 -6.67 -6.25 20.13
CA LYS A 140 -7.51 -5.12 20.56
C LYS A 140 -8.22 -4.47 19.36
N PHE A 141 -9.03 -5.23 18.63
CA PHE A 141 -9.62 -4.78 17.38
C PHE A 141 -10.58 -3.60 17.54
N ASP A 142 -11.36 -3.52 18.61
CA ASP A 142 -12.25 -2.36 18.86
C ASP A 142 -11.44 -1.09 19.02
N ALA A 143 -10.39 -1.11 19.84
CA ALA A 143 -9.51 0.05 20.02
C ALA A 143 -8.75 0.43 18.71
N ALA A 144 -8.42 -0.56 17.89
CA ALA A 144 -7.82 -0.32 16.57
C ALA A 144 -8.79 0.41 15.63
N ASN A 145 -10.07 0.00 15.62
CA ASN A 145 -11.11 0.69 14.85
C ASN A 145 -11.38 2.09 15.41
N ASP A 146 -11.47 2.26 16.73
CA ASP A 146 -11.65 3.57 17.37
C ASP A 146 -10.52 4.55 16.99
N LEU A 147 -9.28 4.07 16.97
CA LEU A 147 -8.14 4.86 16.50
C LEU A 147 -8.29 5.20 15.02
N PHE A 148 -8.58 4.21 14.19
CA PHE A 148 -8.72 4.34 12.73
C PHE A 148 -9.82 5.36 12.35
N ASP A 149 -10.99 5.27 12.98
CA ASP A 149 -12.15 6.10 12.69
C ASP A 149 -11.88 7.60 12.86
N ARG A 150 -11.01 7.96 13.80
CA ARG A 150 -10.60 9.38 13.99
C ARG A 150 -9.90 9.97 12.79
N TYR A 151 -9.11 9.14 12.09
CA TYR A 151 -8.35 9.55 10.92
C TYR A 151 -9.09 9.34 9.61
N LEU A 152 -10.17 8.54 9.61
CA LEU A 152 -10.87 8.12 8.39
C LEU A 152 -11.29 9.29 7.48
N PRO A 153 -11.83 10.42 7.99
CA PRO A 153 -12.17 11.57 7.12
C PRO A 153 -10.96 12.14 6.38
N LEU A 154 -9.81 12.25 7.06
CA LEU A 154 -8.57 12.75 6.45
C LEU A 154 -7.98 11.71 5.50
N LEU A 155 -7.98 10.45 5.90
CA LEU A 155 -7.50 9.32 5.09
C LEU A 155 -8.29 9.22 3.78
N SER A 156 -9.61 9.29 3.86
CA SER A 156 -10.50 9.28 2.69
C SER A 156 -10.23 10.46 1.76
N TYR A 157 -10.00 11.64 2.30
CA TYR A 157 -9.66 12.83 1.52
C TYR A 157 -8.30 12.70 0.83
N GLU A 158 -7.30 12.15 1.51
CA GLU A 158 -5.97 11.91 0.95
C GLU A 158 -5.94 10.74 -0.06
N ASN A 159 -6.89 9.79 0.01
CA ASN A 159 -6.87 8.59 -0.83
C ASN A 159 -7.44 8.82 -2.24
N GLN A 160 -7.64 10.05 -2.66
CA GLN A 160 -8.13 10.35 -4.00
C GLN A 160 -7.05 10.12 -5.06
N SER A 161 -7.40 9.36 -6.10
CA SER A 161 -6.50 9.04 -7.20
C SER A 161 -5.95 10.30 -7.87
N GLN A 162 -4.69 10.25 -8.30
CA GLN A 162 -3.95 11.31 -8.99
C GLN A 162 -3.67 12.58 -8.18
N TRP A 163 -4.49 12.88 -7.18
CA TRP A 163 -4.47 14.12 -6.42
C TRP A 163 -3.94 13.93 -4.98
N GLY A 164 -4.15 12.77 -4.40
CA GLY A 164 -3.79 12.45 -3.01
C GLY A 164 -2.31 12.66 -2.67
N VAL A 165 -1.39 12.52 -3.62
CA VAL A 165 0.04 12.79 -3.39
C VAL A 165 0.29 14.28 -3.11
N ALA A 166 -0.43 15.19 -3.78
CA ALA A 166 -0.31 16.63 -3.51
C ALA A 166 -0.84 16.97 -2.11
N VAL A 167 -1.98 16.40 -1.72
CA VAL A 167 -2.56 16.52 -0.37
C VAL A 167 -1.58 16.02 0.69
N ARG A 168 -1.06 14.81 0.50
CA ARG A 168 -0.08 14.21 1.41
C ARG A 168 1.15 15.07 1.60
N LYS A 169 1.72 15.57 0.51
CA LYS A 169 2.90 16.43 0.58
C LYS A 169 2.61 17.74 1.31
N GLU A 170 1.45 18.34 1.11
CA GLU A 170 1.06 19.53 1.82
C GLU A 170 0.90 19.27 3.33
N ILE A 171 0.24 18.18 3.71
CA ILE A 171 0.10 17.79 5.11
C ILE A 171 1.48 17.49 5.74
N LEU A 172 2.35 16.76 5.05
CA LEU A 172 3.70 16.48 5.53
C LEU A 172 4.53 17.76 5.68
N ARG A 173 4.35 18.75 4.79
CA ARG A 173 4.99 20.06 4.90
C ARG A 173 4.50 20.82 6.15
N GLN A 174 3.19 20.84 6.37
CA GLN A 174 2.61 21.47 7.57
C GLN A 174 3.08 20.81 8.86
N ARG A 175 3.29 19.49 8.82
CA ARG A 175 3.85 18.71 9.93
C ARG A 175 5.37 18.87 10.10
N GLY A 176 6.04 19.59 9.20
CA GLY A 176 7.50 19.77 9.23
C GLY A 176 8.31 18.54 8.81
N ALA A 177 7.67 17.51 8.28
CA ALA A 177 8.34 16.29 7.82
C ALA A 177 9.09 16.49 6.48
N ILE A 178 8.63 17.43 5.66
CA ILE A 178 9.30 17.86 4.43
C ILE A 178 9.30 19.38 4.32
N ALA A 179 10.34 19.94 3.72
CA ALA A 179 10.48 21.40 3.57
C ALA A 179 9.56 21.99 2.48
N CYS A 180 9.17 21.21 1.49
CA CYS A 180 8.44 21.68 0.32
C CYS A 180 7.43 20.65 -0.18
N ALA A 181 6.19 21.11 -0.49
CA ALA A 181 5.12 20.30 -1.06
C ALA A 181 5.11 20.29 -2.61
N ALA A 182 6.10 20.85 -3.27
CA ALA A 182 6.15 20.93 -4.73
C ALA A 182 6.03 19.56 -5.38
N MET A 183 5.16 19.47 -6.39
CA MET A 183 4.98 18.27 -7.21
C MET A 183 5.91 18.33 -8.42
N ARG A 184 6.34 17.14 -8.89
CA ARG A 184 6.99 17.04 -10.20
C ARG A 184 5.99 17.37 -11.30
N SER A 185 6.46 18.03 -12.36
CA SER A 185 5.62 18.37 -13.51
C SER A 185 5.65 17.23 -14.55
N PRO A 186 4.50 16.88 -15.13
CA PRO A 186 3.15 17.37 -14.81
C PRO A 186 2.65 16.80 -13.47
N GLY A 187 1.92 17.61 -12.69
CA GLY A 187 1.35 17.19 -11.42
C GLY A 187 0.28 18.16 -10.93
N PRO A 188 -0.67 17.70 -10.10
CA PRO A 188 -1.73 18.54 -9.57
C PRO A 188 -1.17 19.64 -8.66
N LYS A 189 -1.86 20.78 -8.67
CA LYS A 189 -1.63 21.88 -7.73
C LYS A 189 -2.89 22.07 -6.89
N LEU A 190 -2.72 22.18 -5.58
CA LEU A 190 -3.84 22.47 -4.69
C LEU A 190 -4.29 23.93 -4.86
N THR A 191 -5.59 24.10 -4.90
CA THR A 191 -6.25 25.41 -4.90
C THR A 191 -6.42 25.96 -3.48
N ALA A 192 -6.86 27.20 -3.34
CA ALA A 192 -7.18 27.77 -2.03
C ALA A 192 -8.31 27.01 -1.31
N ALA A 193 -9.28 26.46 -2.06
CA ALA A 193 -10.37 25.67 -1.50
C ALA A 193 -9.82 24.38 -0.86
N GLU A 194 -8.97 23.66 -1.57
CA GLU A 194 -8.36 22.40 -1.09
C GLU A 194 -7.43 22.63 0.11
N HIS A 195 -6.70 23.74 0.14
CA HIS A 195 -5.95 24.13 1.34
C HIS A 195 -6.88 24.36 2.53
N GLY A 196 -8.02 25.02 2.32
CA GLY A 196 -9.05 25.23 3.36
C GLY A 196 -9.66 23.93 3.86
N GLU A 197 -9.92 22.98 2.97
CA GLU A 197 -10.43 21.63 3.30
C GLU A 197 -9.42 20.82 4.12
N ILE A 198 -8.13 20.86 3.75
CA ILE A 198 -7.05 20.24 4.52
C ILE A 198 -7.00 20.81 5.94
N GLU A 199 -7.00 22.14 6.09
CA GLU A 199 -7.00 22.79 7.42
C GLU A 199 -8.22 22.40 8.25
N PHE A 200 -9.38 22.35 7.63
CA PHE A 200 -10.62 21.94 8.29
C PHE A 200 -10.52 20.50 8.81
N LEU A 201 -10.04 19.55 7.98
CA LEU A 201 -9.90 18.14 8.34
C LEU A 201 -8.85 17.94 9.42
N LEU A 202 -7.70 18.60 9.32
CA LEU A 202 -6.66 18.56 10.35
C LEU A 202 -7.17 19.15 11.68
N GLY A 203 -7.97 20.22 11.63
CA GLY A 203 -8.63 20.80 12.81
C GLY A 203 -9.62 19.84 13.48
N ARG A 204 -10.38 19.09 12.68
CA ARG A 204 -11.27 18.04 13.18
C ARG A 204 -10.49 16.90 13.84
N LEU A 205 -9.43 16.42 13.18
CA LEU A 205 -8.58 15.38 13.71
C LEU A 205 -7.98 15.77 15.07
N ARG A 206 -7.39 16.96 15.17
CA ARG A 206 -6.83 17.46 16.44
C ARG A 206 -7.85 17.47 17.57
N ARG A 207 -9.10 17.92 17.31
CA ARG A 207 -10.18 17.89 18.34
C ARG A 207 -10.56 16.46 18.72
N SER A 208 -10.68 15.55 17.77
CA SER A 208 -11.01 14.15 18.03
C SER A 208 -9.93 13.45 18.87
N LEU A 209 -8.66 13.73 18.60
CA LEU A 209 -7.55 13.17 19.38
C LEU A 209 -7.51 13.72 20.80
N ALA A 210 -7.78 15.03 21.00
CA ALA A 210 -7.81 15.64 22.32
C ALA A 210 -8.96 15.16 23.23
N GLN A 211 -10.04 14.63 22.66
CA GLN A 211 -11.17 14.05 23.40
C GLN A 211 -10.92 12.61 23.88
N ALA A 212 -9.81 12.01 23.47
CA ALA A 212 -9.46 10.62 23.76
C ALA A 212 -8.44 10.47 24.89
N CYS A 213 -7.88 11.59 25.34
CA CYS A 213 -7.02 11.68 26.52
C CYS A 213 -7.86 12.02 27.76
#